data_10a8af123de6233993699fd6df2f46e8
#
_entry.id   10a8af123de6233993699fd6df2f46e8
#
_cell.length_a   1.000
_cell.length_b   1.000
_cell.length_c   1.000
_cell.angle_alpha   90.00
_cell.angle_beta   90.00
_cell.angle_gamma   90.00
#
_symmetry.space_group_name_H-M   'P 1'
#
loop_
_entity.id
_entity.type
_entity.pdbx_description
1 polymer ?
#
loop_
_entity_poly.entity_id
_entity_poly.type
_entity_poly.pdbx_seq_one_letter_code
_entity_poly.pdbx_strand_id
1 'polypeptide(L)'
;MHLLRFTFENHRSFLEEATLDLTRPSLNTLRLPEGTSWADHIHHADGIYGANASGKTNVLDALHYMLGAIGSSATSWLDHPRFLRAPFALTAEAITAPAAFELEFIHAGKRYDYRFVTNADGVVEESLRVVNTRWKAIFTRTSDGRVKGLSGIPRVAPRELVLSRSAQLGDTVLHPIWEGLTSGFDFYRVGDREVVKRLDRIAQQLRDQDLSLNELVTLARIADTGITHIEVEEHKIPTKLAQLIARMLSPEVDTNQEAAEEQSSDDVKDLSDFIARNFLFRHGAEEGKLRSYDEST
;
A
#
# COMPACT_ATOMS: atom_id res chain seq x y z
N MET A 1 -11.00 2.73 6.69
CA MET A 1 -10.06 2.01 7.58
C MET A 1 -9.30 3.02 8.44
N HIS A 2 -8.94 2.70 9.69
CA HIS A 2 -8.08 3.55 10.52
C HIS A 2 -6.97 2.71 11.11
N LEU A 3 -5.73 3.17 10.98
CA LEU A 3 -4.58 2.62 11.69
C LEU A 3 -4.64 3.07 13.16
N LEU A 4 -4.47 2.13 14.09
CA LEU A 4 -4.35 2.42 15.52
C LEU A 4 -2.89 2.34 15.95
N ARG A 5 -2.26 1.20 15.69
CA ARG A 5 -0.88 0.94 16.10
C ARG A 5 -0.21 0.03 15.10
N PHE A 6 1.06 0.30 14.82
CA PHE A 6 1.92 -0.56 14.02
C PHE A 6 3.20 -0.85 14.80
N THR A 7 3.48 -2.11 15.02
CA THR A 7 4.67 -2.58 15.74
C THR A 7 5.46 -3.51 14.84
N PHE A 8 6.79 -3.37 14.85
CA PHE A 8 7.67 -4.24 14.08
C PHE A 8 9.01 -4.42 14.77
N GLU A 9 9.69 -5.51 14.45
CA GLU A 9 10.98 -5.92 15.00
C GLU A 9 11.85 -6.54 13.90
N ASN A 10 13.16 -6.36 14.00
CA ASN A 10 14.17 -6.90 13.10
C ASN A 10 13.90 -6.56 11.63
N HIS A 11 13.77 -5.26 11.34
CA HIS A 11 13.58 -4.76 9.98
C HIS A 11 14.50 -3.57 9.69
N ARG A 12 15.28 -3.63 8.62
CA ARG A 12 16.17 -2.57 8.14
C ARG A 12 17.15 -2.08 9.23
N SER A 13 16.96 -0.83 9.72
CA SER A 13 17.79 -0.23 10.77
C SER A 13 17.30 -0.52 12.20
N PHE A 14 16.22 -1.27 12.36
CA PHE A 14 15.64 -1.60 13.65
C PHE A 14 15.95 -3.06 13.98
N LEU A 15 16.72 -3.28 15.04
CA LEU A 15 16.93 -4.60 15.64
C LEU A 15 15.81 -4.89 16.64
N GLU A 16 15.62 -3.96 17.57
CA GLU A 16 14.62 -4.03 18.62
C GLU A 16 13.22 -3.63 18.11
N GLU A 17 12.21 -3.95 18.89
CA GLU A 17 10.84 -3.58 18.63
C GLU A 17 10.67 -2.06 18.54
N ALA A 18 9.95 -1.60 17.53
CA ALA A 18 9.56 -0.21 17.36
C ALA A 18 8.07 -0.12 17.09
N THR A 19 7.41 0.90 17.65
CA THR A 19 5.97 1.09 17.55
C THR A 19 5.63 2.49 17.06
N LEU A 20 4.77 2.57 16.05
CA LEU A 20 4.03 3.76 15.65
C LEU A 20 2.64 3.67 16.26
N ASP A 21 2.33 4.54 17.24
CA ASP A 21 1.06 4.53 17.95
C ASP A 21 0.27 5.80 17.65
N LEU A 22 -0.86 5.65 16.96
CA LEU A 22 -1.76 6.74 16.60
C LEU A 22 -2.95 6.85 17.56
N THR A 23 -2.98 6.05 18.64
CA THR A 23 -4.08 6.10 19.60
C THR A 23 -3.94 7.27 20.57
N ARG A 24 -5.04 7.90 20.89
CA ARG A 24 -5.08 8.90 21.97
C ARG A 24 -5.17 8.22 23.34
N PRO A 25 -4.67 8.83 24.41
CA PRO A 25 -4.80 8.30 25.78
C PRO A 25 -6.24 8.03 26.22
N SER A 26 -7.22 8.65 25.56
CA SER A 26 -8.65 8.39 25.80
C SER A 26 -9.10 6.99 25.35
N LEU A 27 -8.34 6.31 24.48
CA LEU A 27 -8.59 4.93 24.08
C LEU A 27 -7.94 3.95 25.08
N ASN A 28 -8.50 3.88 26.27
CA ASN A 28 -8.01 3.02 27.36
C ASN A 28 -8.78 1.70 27.49
N THR A 29 -9.73 1.45 26.59
CA THR A 29 -10.55 0.23 26.55
C THR A 29 -10.48 -0.44 25.18
N LEU A 30 -10.80 -1.74 25.15
CA LEU A 30 -10.84 -2.49 23.89
C LEU A 30 -12.00 -2.07 22.98
N ARG A 31 -13.08 -1.62 23.57
CA ARG A 31 -14.28 -1.18 22.86
C ARG A 31 -14.33 0.33 22.79
N LEU A 32 -15.02 0.81 21.80
CA LEU A 32 -15.34 2.21 21.67
C LEU A 32 -16.24 2.63 22.87
N PRO A 33 -15.90 3.71 23.59
CA PRO A 33 -16.78 4.27 24.60
C PRO A 33 -18.12 4.70 23.99
N GLU A 34 -19.19 4.54 24.76
CA GLU A 34 -20.54 4.88 24.31
C GLU A 34 -20.65 6.36 23.91
N GLY A 35 -21.30 6.63 22.79
CA GLY A 35 -21.48 7.99 22.29
C GLY A 35 -20.25 8.61 21.59
N THR A 36 -19.18 7.84 21.37
CA THR A 36 -17.98 8.32 20.66
C THR A 36 -17.75 7.58 19.36
N SER A 37 -16.91 8.13 18.49
CA SER A 37 -16.44 7.49 17.25
C SER A 37 -14.97 7.08 17.37
N TRP A 38 -14.50 6.17 16.52
CA TRP A 38 -13.07 5.80 16.46
C TRP A 38 -12.19 7.01 16.15
N ALA A 39 -12.67 7.94 15.32
CA ALA A 39 -11.95 9.16 14.96
C ALA A 39 -11.66 10.05 16.18
N ASP A 40 -12.50 10.01 17.23
CA ASP A 40 -12.28 10.80 18.46
C ASP A 40 -11.11 10.29 19.30
N HIS A 41 -10.70 9.03 19.07
CA HIS A 41 -9.70 8.31 19.85
C HIS A 41 -8.38 8.06 19.12
N ILE A 42 -8.21 8.62 17.93
CA ILE A 42 -6.99 8.51 17.13
C ILE A 42 -6.43 9.89 16.78
N HIS A 43 -5.13 9.96 16.58
CA HIS A 43 -4.49 11.12 15.98
C HIS A 43 -4.67 11.06 14.46
N HIS A 44 -5.17 12.14 13.86
CA HIS A 44 -5.38 12.22 12.42
C HIS A 44 -4.08 12.52 11.64
N ALA A 45 -3.06 13.00 12.32
CA ALA A 45 -1.74 13.25 11.79
C ALA A 45 -0.71 12.99 12.89
N ASP A 46 0.42 12.43 12.50
CA ASP A 46 1.57 12.24 13.38
C ASP A 46 2.87 12.55 12.62
N GLY A 47 3.91 12.97 13.35
CA GLY A 47 5.18 13.37 12.79
C GLY A 47 6.34 12.55 13.36
N ILE A 48 7.14 11.92 12.50
CA ILE A 48 8.34 11.20 12.89
C ILE A 48 9.54 12.12 12.74
N TYR A 49 10.14 12.52 13.86
CA TYR A 49 11.29 13.42 13.92
C TYR A 49 12.56 12.68 14.38
N GLY A 50 13.72 13.19 13.99
CA GLY A 50 15.00 12.63 14.41
C GLY A 50 16.14 13.05 13.48
N ALA A 51 17.38 12.74 13.85
CA ALA A 51 18.58 13.01 13.07
C ALA A 51 18.56 12.29 11.70
N ASN A 52 19.38 12.72 10.76
CA ASN A 52 19.57 12.00 9.50
C ASN A 52 20.10 10.59 9.80
N ALA A 53 19.64 9.61 9.02
CA ALA A 53 19.93 8.19 9.20
C ALA A 53 19.39 7.54 10.49
N SER A 54 18.53 8.20 11.27
CA SER A 54 17.92 7.63 12.49
C SER A 54 16.81 6.58 12.23
N GLY A 55 16.54 6.24 10.97
CA GLY A 55 15.55 5.22 10.64
C GLY A 55 14.12 5.74 10.38
N LYS A 56 13.86 7.06 10.36
CA LYS A 56 12.51 7.63 10.15
C LYS A 56 11.77 7.00 8.95
N THR A 57 12.42 6.94 7.81
CA THR A 57 11.86 6.36 6.58
C THR A 57 11.67 4.84 6.72
N ASN A 58 12.48 4.16 7.54
CA ASN A 58 12.39 2.71 7.71
C ASN A 58 11.16 2.29 8.52
N VAL A 59 10.56 3.17 9.32
CA VAL A 59 9.25 2.92 9.96
C VAL A 59 8.16 2.76 8.90
N LEU A 60 8.12 3.70 7.95
CA LEU A 60 7.16 3.64 6.83
C LEU A 60 7.49 2.49 5.87
N ASP A 61 8.78 2.17 5.67
CA ASP A 61 9.20 1.03 4.86
C ASP A 61 8.75 -0.30 5.49
N ALA A 62 8.79 -0.43 6.82
CA ALA A 62 8.29 -1.61 7.53
C ALA A 62 6.77 -1.80 7.35
N LEU A 63 6.00 -0.72 7.45
CA LEU A 63 4.56 -0.77 7.21
C LEU A 63 4.25 -1.10 5.73
N HIS A 64 4.95 -0.48 4.79
CA HIS A 64 4.82 -0.79 3.37
C HIS A 64 5.18 -2.25 3.06
N TYR A 65 6.26 -2.77 3.68
CA TYR A 65 6.64 -4.18 3.56
C TYR A 65 5.53 -5.11 4.08
N MET A 66 4.97 -4.83 5.27
CA MET A 66 3.88 -5.62 5.84
C MET A 66 2.67 -5.69 4.91
N LEU A 67 2.23 -4.54 4.39
CA LEU A 67 1.08 -4.47 3.47
C LEU A 67 1.40 -5.12 2.11
N GLY A 68 2.64 -5.01 1.63
CA GLY A 68 3.12 -5.72 0.44
C GLY A 68 3.08 -7.24 0.62
N ALA A 69 3.49 -7.75 1.79
CA ALA A 69 3.41 -9.17 2.12
C ALA A 69 1.94 -9.66 2.15
N ILE A 70 1.04 -8.89 2.75
CA ILE A 70 -0.40 -9.18 2.76
C ILE A 70 -0.96 -9.21 1.34
N GLY A 71 -0.58 -8.26 0.50
CA GLY A 71 -1.07 -8.17 -0.87
C GLY A 71 -0.53 -9.26 -1.80
N SER A 72 0.72 -9.67 -1.63
CA SER A 72 1.46 -10.36 -2.69
C SER A 72 2.11 -11.69 -2.31
N SER A 73 2.11 -12.11 -1.04
CA SER A 73 2.82 -13.33 -0.62
C SER A 73 2.25 -14.60 -1.22
N ALA A 74 0.97 -14.64 -1.57
CA ALA A 74 0.33 -15.78 -2.25
C ALA A 74 0.30 -15.63 -3.79
N THR A 75 0.95 -14.63 -4.35
CA THR A 75 1.00 -14.33 -5.79
C THR A 75 2.43 -14.04 -6.24
N SER A 76 2.76 -12.81 -6.60
CA SER A 76 4.05 -12.44 -7.20
C SER A 76 5.28 -12.71 -6.31
N TRP A 77 5.15 -12.78 -4.99
CA TRP A 77 6.26 -13.14 -4.13
C TRP A 77 6.66 -14.62 -4.21
N LEU A 78 5.78 -15.49 -4.73
CA LEU A 78 6.08 -16.91 -4.94
C LEU A 78 7.15 -17.14 -6.01
N ASP A 79 7.30 -16.19 -6.95
CA ASP A 79 8.33 -16.23 -7.99
C ASP A 79 9.75 -16.08 -7.42
N HIS A 80 9.87 -15.52 -6.22
CA HIS A 80 11.16 -15.42 -5.53
C HIS A 80 11.55 -16.76 -4.86
N PRO A 81 12.84 -17.13 -4.87
CA PRO A 81 13.30 -18.40 -4.30
C PRO A 81 13.19 -18.45 -2.76
N ARG A 82 13.08 -17.28 -2.11
CA ARG A 82 12.96 -17.15 -0.65
C ARG A 82 11.86 -16.14 -0.32
N PHE A 83 11.37 -16.20 0.92
CA PHE A 83 10.49 -15.17 1.44
C PHE A 83 11.22 -13.82 1.48
N LEU A 84 10.61 -12.80 0.90
CA LEU A 84 11.22 -11.46 0.85
C LEU A 84 11.26 -10.87 2.26
N ARG A 85 12.44 -10.49 2.73
CA ARG A 85 12.64 -9.83 4.01
C ARG A 85 13.87 -8.94 3.97
N ALA A 86 13.92 -7.96 4.86
CA ALA A 86 15.02 -7.03 5.03
C ALA A 86 15.40 -6.91 6.51
N PRO A 87 16.00 -7.96 7.13
CA PRO A 87 16.35 -7.94 8.54
C PRO A 87 17.44 -6.90 8.82
N PHE A 88 17.65 -6.59 10.09
CA PHE A 88 18.78 -5.79 10.54
C PHE A 88 20.10 -6.45 10.14
N ALA A 89 20.95 -5.71 9.43
CA ALA A 89 22.10 -6.30 8.71
C ALA A 89 23.44 -6.13 9.42
N LEU A 90 23.50 -5.44 10.58
CA LEU A 90 24.76 -5.17 11.27
C LEU A 90 25.25 -6.30 12.17
N THR A 91 24.42 -7.31 12.44
CA THR A 91 24.82 -8.48 13.21
C THR A 91 24.39 -9.77 12.49
N ALA A 92 25.23 -10.82 12.55
CA ALA A 92 24.95 -12.09 11.90
C ALA A 92 23.71 -12.77 12.51
N GLU A 93 23.53 -12.61 13.81
CA GLU A 93 22.41 -13.17 14.57
C GLU A 93 21.07 -12.56 14.09
N ALA A 94 21.02 -11.24 13.88
CA ALA A 94 19.82 -10.56 13.42
C ALA A 94 19.42 -10.97 12.00
N ILE A 95 20.38 -11.23 11.12
CA ILE A 95 20.11 -11.69 9.75
C ILE A 95 19.33 -13.01 9.75
N THR A 96 19.62 -13.89 10.69
CA THR A 96 18.97 -15.21 10.81
C THR A 96 17.75 -15.20 11.73
N ALA A 97 17.68 -14.25 12.67
CA ALA A 97 16.59 -14.11 13.62
C ALA A 97 15.25 -13.83 12.91
N PRO A 98 14.13 -14.22 13.51
CA PRO A 98 12.81 -13.84 13.03
C PRO A 98 12.61 -12.33 13.01
N ALA A 99 11.74 -11.86 12.11
CA ALA A 99 11.21 -10.52 12.08
C ALA A 99 9.70 -10.59 12.36
N ALA A 100 9.19 -9.68 13.19
CA ALA A 100 7.80 -9.63 13.57
C ALA A 100 7.14 -8.34 13.08
N PHE A 101 5.87 -8.44 12.70
CA PHE A 101 5.04 -7.30 12.26
C PHE A 101 3.65 -7.47 12.84
N GLU A 102 3.13 -6.41 13.45
CA GLU A 102 1.81 -6.39 14.08
C GLU A 102 1.09 -5.09 13.73
N LEU A 103 -0.16 -5.19 13.31
CA LEU A 103 -0.99 -4.06 12.90
C LEU A 103 -2.33 -4.10 13.62
N GLU A 104 -2.59 -3.08 14.42
CA GLU A 104 -3.88 -2.87 15.04
C GLU A 104 -4.65 -1.80 14.27
N PHE A 105 -5.86 -2.12 13.84
CA PHE A 105 -6.64 -1.26 12.93
C PHE A 105 -8.15 -1.40 13.12
N ILE A 106 -8.88 -0.40 12.59
CA ILE A 106 -10.33 -0.42 12.50
C ILE A 106 -10.75 -0.68 11.06
N HIS A 107 -11.59 -1.68 10.87
CA HIS A 107 -12.24 -1.97 9.60
C HIS A 107 -13.72 -2.27 9.83
N ALA A 108 -14.61 -1.65 9.03
CA ALA A 108 -16.08 -1.79 9.16
C ALA A 108 -16.57 -1.63 10.62
N GLY A 109 -16.04 -0.64 11.36
CA GLY A 109 -16.41 -0.33 12.73
C GLY A 109 -15.86 -1.28 13.81
N LYS A 110 -15.14 -2.34 13.44
CA LYS A 110 -14.57 -3.31 14.38
C LYS A 110 -13.06 -3.13 14.50
N ARG A 111 -12.52 -3.40 15.68
CA ARG A 111 -11.10 -3.36 16.00
C ARG A 111 -10.48 -4.73 15.78
N TYR A 112 -9.42 -4.76 14.97
CA TYR A 112 -8.67 -5.95 14.59
C TYR A 112 -7.22 -5.80 15.02
N ASP A 113 -6.58 -6.94 15.19
CA ASP A 113 -5.15 -7.09 15.39
C ASP A 113 -4.66 -8.21 14.47
N TYR A 114 -3.75 -7.86 13.58
CA TYR A 114 -3.14 -8.78 12.65
C TYR A 114 -1.64 -8.84 12.87
N ARG A 115 -1.11 -10.01 13.11
CA ARG A 115 0.31 -10.23 13.39
C ARG A 115 0.86 -11.39 12.55
N PHE A 116 2.09 -11.23 12.07
CA PHE A 116 2.86 -12.35 11.54
C PHE A 116 4.34 -12.25 11.91
N VAL A 117 5.00 -13.41 11.98
CA VAL A 117 6.43 -13.56 12.21
C VAL A 117 7.03 -14.33 11.05
N THR A 118 8.18 -13.88 10.55
CA THR A 118 8.87 -14.48 9.42
C THR A 118 10.33 -14.76 9.73
N ASN A 119 10.88 -15.82 9.12
CA ASN A 119 12.32 -16.10 9.08
C ASN A 119 12.79 -16.30 7.62
N ALA A 120 13.98 -16.84 7.41
CA ALA A 120 14.53 -17.08 6.08
C ALA A 120 13.72 -18.11 5.27
N ASP A 121 13.03 -19.03 5.93
CA ASP A 121 12.28 -20.14 5.32
C ASP A 121 10.83 -19.74 5.02
N GLY A 122 10.34 -18.67 5.65
CA GLY A 122 8.99 -18.16 5.43
C GLY A 122 8.30 -17.69 6.72
N VAL A 123 7.00 -17.89 6.76
CA VAL A 123 6.12 -17.44 7.85
C VAL A 123 6.13 -18.48 8.98
N VAL A 124 6.57 -18.07 10.17
CA VAL A 124 6.64 -18.89 11.39
C VAL A 124 5.31 -18.90 12.11
N GLU A 125 4.69 -17.74 12.25
CA GLU A 125 3.42 -17.54 12.93
C GLU A 125 2.59 -16.52 12.16
N GLU A 126 1.27 -16.68 12.22
CA GLU A 126 0.33 -15.67 11.72
C GLU A 126 -0.97 -15.74 12.50
N SER A 127 -1.56 -14.60 12.81
CA SER A 127 -2.83 -14.54 13.51
C SER A 127 -3.62 -13.29 13.14
N LEU A 128 -4.93 -13.42 13.13
CA LEU A 128 -5.87 -12.32 13.06
C LEU A 128 -6.86 -12.45 14.22
N ARG A 129 -6.99 -11.38 14.99
CA ARG A 129 -7.90 -11.28 16.13
C ARG A 129 -8.88 -10.13 15.89
N VAL A 130 -10.06 -10.22 16.47
CA VAL A 130 -11.08 -9.17 16.47
C VAL A 130 -11.58 -8.92 17.88
N VAL A 131 -11.87 -7.66 18.19
CA VAL A 131 -12.52 -7.32 19.47
C VAL A 131 -14.03 -7.55 19.34
N ASN A 132 -14.53 -8.38 20.26
CA ASN A 132 -15.96 -8.43 20.56
C ASN A 132 -16.16 -7.87 21.98
N THR A 133 -16.20 -8.67 23.05
CA THR A 133 -16.04 -8.23 24.44
C THR A 133 -14.58 -8.28 24.90
N ARG A 134 -13.83 -9.18 24.32
CA ARG A 134 -12.40 -9.44 24.45
C ARG A 134 -11.83 -9.78 23.09
N TRP A 135 -10.54 -9.84 23.00
CA TRP A 135 -9.87 -10.37 21.81
C TRP A 135 -10.33 -11.81 21.53
N LYS A 136 -10.76 -12.07 20.30
CA LYS A 136 -11.12 -13.39 19.80
C LYS A 136 -10.35 -13.65 18.52
N ALA A 137 -9.63 -14.77 18.47
CA ALA A 137 -8.95 -15.18 17.24
C ALA A 137 -9.98 -15.53 16.16
N ILE A 138 -9.79 -14.97 14.97
CA ILE A 138 -10.44 -15.40 13.73
C ILE A 138 -9.69 -16.60 13.20
N PHE A 139 -8.34 -16.48 13.12
CA PHE A 139 -7.47 -17.60 12.80
C PHE A 139 -6.12 -17.46 13.50
N THR A 140 -5.43 -18.60 13.60
CA THR A 140 -4.01 -18.69 13.95
C THR A 140 -3.34 -19.70 13.04
N ARG A 141 -2.08 -19.43 12.67
CA ARG A 141 -1.23 -20.32 11.89
C ARG A 141 0.07 -20.59 12.61
N THR A 142 0.53 -21.80 12.53
CA THR A 142 1.81 -22.29 13.09
C THR A 142 2.84 -22.52 11.99
N SER A 143 4.11 -22.67 12.36
CA SER A 143 5.25 -22.79 11.43
C SER A 143 5.14 -23.98 10.45
N ASP A 144 4.41 -25.03 10.80
CA ASP A 144 4.11 -26.15 9.90
C ASP A 144 3.01 -25.83 8.86
N GLY A 145 2.52 -24.57 8.83
CA GLY A 145 1.51 -24.09 7.91
C GLY A 145 0.06 -24.45 8.26
N ARG A 146 -0.20 -25.11 9.39
CA ARG A 146 -1.56 -25.44 9.82
C ARG A 146 -2.30 -24.19 10.28
N VAL A 147 -3.54 -24.07 9.83
CA VAL A 147 -4.44 -22.97 10.15
C VAL A 147 -5.58 -23.47 11.03
N LYS A 148 -5.82 -22.78 12.14
CA LYS A 148 -6.97 -23.01 13.03
C LYS A 148 -7.91 -21.82 12.97
N GLY A 149 -9.21 -22.07 13.04
CA GLY A 149 -10.28 -21.04 13.03
C GLY A 149 -10.94 -20.84 11.68
N LEU A 150 -10.35 -21.34 10.58
CA LEU A 150 -10.92 -21.30 9.23
C LEU A 150 -11.21 -22.68 8.73
N SER A 151 -12.43 -22.93 8.25
CA SER A 151 -12.82 -24.24 7.69
C SER A 151 -12.35 -24.43 6.24
N GLY A 152 -12.24 -23.34 5.47
CA GLY A 152 -11.90 -23.38 4.04
C GLY A 152 -10.38 -23.40 3.76
N ILE A 153 -9.54 -23.07 4.74
CA ILE A 153 -8.08 -22.97 4.59
C ILE A 153 -7.41 -23.73 5.73
N PRO A 154 -7.32 -25.07 5.68
CA PRO A 154 -6.73 -25.84 6.77
C PRO A 154 -5.21 -25.74 6.82
N ARG A 155 -4.56 -25.37 5.70
CA ARG A 155 -3.11 -25.25 5.57
C ARG A 155 -2.73 -24.29 4.45
N VAL A 156 -1.62 -23.57 4.65
CA VAL A 156 -0.98 -22.70 3.65
C VAL A 156 0.50 -23.07 3.47
N ALA A 157 1.08 -22.72 2.34
CA ALA A 157 2.49 -22.96 2.08
C ALA A 157 3.39 -22.09 3.00
N PRO A 158 4.65 -22.50 3.23
CA PRO A 158 5.54 -21.77 4.16
C PRO A 158 5.71 -20.30 3.83
N ARG A 159 5.72 -19.94 2.55
CA ARG A 159 5.95 -18.56 2.06
C ARG A 159 4.69 -17.75 1.79
N GLU A 160 3.53 -18.25 2.14
CA GLU A 160 2.25 -17.58 1.96
C GLU A 160 1.69 -17.12 3.29
N LEU A 161 1.13 -15.92 3.33
CA LEU A 161 0.24 -15.49 4.42
C LEU A 161 -1.17 -16.06 4.19
N VAL A 162 -1.82 -16.47 5.26
CA VAL A 162 -3.22 -16.92 5.24
C VAL A 162 -4.13 -15.86 4.67
N LEU A 163 -3.91 -14.59 5.08
CA LEU A 163 -4.71 -13.47 4.61
C LEU A 163 -4.54 -13.23 3.10
N SER A 164 -3.32 -13.35 2.57
CA SER A 164 -3.06 -13.25 1.13
C SER A 164 -3.67 -14.43 0.35
N ARG A 165 -3.55 -15.65 0.87
CA ARG A 165 -4.14 -16.84 0.24
C ARG A 165 -5.67 -16.80 0.26
N SER A 166 -6.27 -16.29 1.33
CA SER A 166 -7.73 -16.19 1.46
C SER A 166 -8.35 -15.30 0.37
N ALA A 167 -7.64 -14.25 -0.01
CA ALA A 167 -8.08 -13.38 -1.11
C ALA A 167 -8.13 -14.11 -2.45
N GLN A 168 -7.13 -15.00 -2.73
CA GLN A 168 -7.10 -15.81 -3.94
C GLN A 168 -8.22 -16.87 -3.98
N LEU A 169 -8.67 -17.31 -2.80
CA LEU A 169 -9.75 -18.30 -2.67
C LEU A 169 -11.15 -17.65 -2.57
N GLY A 170 -11.24 -16.33 -2.54
CA GLY A 170 -12.51 -15.61 -2.41
C GLY A 170 -13.19 -15.84 -1.04
N ASP A 171 -12.43 -15.99 0.05
CA ASP A 171 -12.98 -16.16 1.39
C ASP A 171 -13.81 -14.95 1.80
N THR A 172 -15.09 -15.16 2.11
CA THR A 172 -16.05 -14.07 2.34
C THR A 172 -15.81 -13.29 3.63
N VAL A 173 -15.06 -13.83 4.59
CA VAL A 173 -14.75 -13.19 5.88
C VAL A 173 -13.43 -12.41 5.80
N LEU A 174 -12.41 -12.99 5.18
CA LEU A 174 -11.08 -12.43 5.15
C LEU A 174 -10.85 -11.50 3.96
N HIS A 175 -11.51 -11.73 2.82
CA HIS A 175 -11.34 -10.92 1.62
C HIS A 175 -11.62 -9.42 1.85
N PRO A 176 -12.70 -8.99 2.52
CA PRO A 176 -12.92 -7.57 2.81
C PRO A 176 -11.82 -6.95 3.69
N ILE A 177 -11.24 -7.73 4.61
CA ILE A 177 -10.15 -7.28 5.47
C ILE A 177 -8.87 -7.13 4.66
N TRP A 178 -8.57 -8.11 3.80
CA TRP A 178 -7.45 -8.05 2.87
C TRP A 178 -7.55 -6.84 1.92
N GLU A 179 -8.70 -6.65 1.30
CA GLU A 179 -8.98 -5.52 0.42
C GLU A 179 -8.79 -4.18 1.15
N GLY A 180 -9.35 -4.05 2.35
CA GLY A 180 -9.17 -2.85 3.16
C GLY A 180 -7.71 -2.58 3.52
N LEU A 181 -6.89 -3.60 3.78
CA LEU A 181 -5.47 -3.44 4.08
C LEU A 181 -4.64 -3.12 2.83
N THR A 182 -4.97 -3.68 1.69
CA THR A 182 -4.21 -3.49 0.44
C THR A 182 -4.59 -2.21 -0.32
N SER A 183 -5.83 -1.74 -0.19
CA SER A 183 -6.34 -0.53 -0.85
C SER A 183 -6.49 0.67 0.09
N GLY A 184 -6.47 0.47 1.41
CA GLY A 184 -6.75 1.50 2.40
C GLY A 184 -5.55 2.38 2.79
N PHE A 185 -4.36 2.13 2.24
CA PHE A 185 -3.13 2.85 2.54
C PHE A 185 -2.45 3.33 1.27
N ASP A 186 -2.12 4.59 1.22
CA ASP A 186 -1.28 5.19 0.19
C ASP A 186 0.08 5.58 0.77
N PHE A 187 1.17 5.12 0.13
CA PHE A 187 2.54 5.47 0.50
C PHE A 187 3.10 6.49 -0.47
N TYR A 188 3.52 7.61 0.08
CA TYR A 188 4.12 8.69 -0.69
C TYR A 188 5.63 8.72 -0.45
N ARG A 189 6.41 8.39 -1.46
CA ARG A 189 7.85 8.64 -1.49
C ARG A 189 8.14 9.83 -2.38
N VAL A 190 9.09 10.65 -1.98
CA VAL A 190 9.58 11.73 -2.85
C VAL A 190 10.39 11.08 -3.97
N GLY A 191 9.87 11.15 -5.20
CA GLY A 191 10.52 10.59 -6.39
C GLY A 191 9.67 10.76 -7.64
N ASP A 192 10.29 11.10 -8.76
CA ASP A 192 9.61 11.52 -10.00
C ASP A 192 8.60 10.52 -10.56
N ARG A 193 8.91 9.21 -10.49
CA ARG A 193 8.01 8.18 -11.04
C ARG A 193 6.68 8.07 -10.30
N GLU A 194 6.68 8.33 -9.01
CA GLU A 194 5.47 8.25 -8.19
C GLU A 194 4.66 9.54 -8.27
N VAL A 195 5.30 10.68 -8.47
CA VAL A 195 4.64 11.96 -8.72
C VAL A 195 3.77 11.86 -9.97
N VAL A 196 4.29 11.33 -11.07
CA VAL A 196 3.54 11.17 -12.33
C VAL A 196 2.29 10.29 -12.14
N LYS A 197 2.40 9.16 -11.45
CA LYS A 197 1.25 8.28 -11.17
C LYS A 197 0.16 8.97 -10.34
N ARG A 198 0.57 9.82 -9.39
CA ARG A 198 -0.38 10.58 -8.55
C ARG A 198 -1.11 11.66 -9.34
N LEU A 199 -0.36 12.41 -10.13
CA LEU A 199 -0.94 13.44 -10.99
C LEU A 199 -1.94 12.82 -11.98
N ASP A 200 -1.63 11.65 -12.53
CA ASP A 200 -2.56 10.93 -13.40
C ASP A 200 -3.82 10.48 -12.66
N ARG A 201 -3.71 10.00 -11.42
CA ARG A 201 -4.87 9.67 -10.57
C ARG A 201 -5.73 10.90 -10.25
N ILE A 202 -5.11 12.04 -9.90
CA ILE A 202 -5.83 13.28 -9.65
C ILE A 202 -6.54 13.74 -10.94
N ALA A 203 -5.87 13.67 -12.07
CA ALA A 203 -6.48 14.02 -13.36
C ALA A 203 -7.66 13.11 -13.72
N GLN A 204 -7.60 11.83 -13.34
CA GLN A 204 -8.72 10.90 -13.48
C GLN A 204 -9.89 11.30 -12.60
N GLN A 205 -9.66 11.57 -11.30
CA GLN A 205 -10.71 12.02 -10.36
C GLN A 205 -11.38 13.31 -10.79
N LEU A 206 -10.62 14.23 -11.39
CA LEU A 206 -11.19 15.46 -11.97
C LEU A 206 -12.12 15.17 -13.16
N ARG A 207 -11.81 14.17 -14.00
CA ARG A 207 -12.68 13.77 -15.11
C ARG A 207 -13.95 13.08 -14.65
N ASP A 208 -13.80 12.19 -13.66
CA ASP A 208 -14.91 11.42 -13.09
C ASP A 208 -15.81 12.27 -12.20
N GLN A 209 -15.46 13.56 -12.02
CA GLN A 209 -16.14 14.56 -11.18
C GLN A 209 -16.13 14.19 -9.67
N ASP A 210 -15.27 13.29 -9.25
CA ASP A 210 -15.03 12.97 -7.84
C ASP A 210 -14.27 14.08 -7.11
N LEU A 211 -13.56 14.93 -7.87
CA LEU A 211 -12.81 16.10 -7.40
C LEU A 211 -13.02 17.26 -8.37
N SER A 212 -13.23 18.47 -7.86
CA SER A 212 -13.31 19.68 -8.69
C SER A 212 -11.99 20.46 -8.69
N LEU A 213 -11.71 21.18 -9.79
CA LEU A 213 -10.55 22.10 -9.87
C LEU A 213 -10.60 23.18 -8.78
N ASN A 214 -11.79 23.65 -8.41
CA ASN A 214 -11.95 24.65 -7.35
C ASN A 214 -11.56 24.11 -5.97
N GLU A 215 -11.90 22.85 -5.66
CA GLU A 215 -11.47 22.18 -4.43
C GLU A 215 -9.96 22.03 -4.42
N LEU A 216 -9.36 21.60 -5.54
CA LEU A 216 -7.92 21.44 -5.65
C LEU A 216 -7.18 22.76 -5.44
N VAL A 217 -7.64 23.87 -6.08
CA VAL A 217 -7.09 25.22 -5.88
C VAL A 217 -7.26 25.69 -4.43
N THR A 218 -8.40 25.38 -3.81
CA THR A 218 -8.66 25.74 -2.42
C THR A 218 -7.70 25.00 -1.47
N LEU A 219 -7.47 23.71 -1.68
CA LEU A 219 -6.50 22.93 -0.94
C LEU A 219 -5.08 23.45 -1.12
N ALA A 220 -4.68 23.79 -2.36
CA ALA A 220 -3.38 24.36 -2.65
C ALA A 220 -3.17 25.71 -1.93
N ARG A 221 -4.18 26.55 -1.85
CA ARG A 221 -4.14 27.83 -1.09
C ARG A 221 -4.03 27.60 0.42
N ILE A 222 -4.77 26.64 0.98
CA ILE A 222 -4.69 26.28 2.40
C ILE A 222 -3.29 25.76 2.74
N ALA A 223 -2.66 25.00 1.83
CA ALA A 223 -1.31 24.49 1.98
C ALA A 223 -0.21 25.56 1.78
N ASP A 224 -0.59 26.84 1.57
CA ASP A 224 0.33 27.97 1.36
C ASP A 224 1.40 27.72 0.28
N THR A 225 0.99 27.04 -0.80
CA THR A 225 1.88 26.72 -1.93
C THR A 225 2.09 27.90 -2.88
N GLY A 226 1.36 29.00 -2.71
CA GLY A 226 1.35 30.13 -3.65
C GLY A 226 0.57 29.84 -4.94
N ILE A 227 0.06 28.65 -5.16
CA ILE A 227 -0.71 28.27 -6.35
C ILE A 227 -2.06 28.96 -6.32
N THR A 228 -2.36 29.72 -7.36
CA THR A 228 -3.61 30.47 -7.51
C THR A 228 -4.55 29.86 -8.53
N HIS A 229 -4.00 29.10 -9.48
CA HIS A 229 -4.77 28.47 -10.55
C HIS A 229 -4.11 27.15 -11.00
N ILE A 230 -4.95 26.17 -11.33
CA ILE A 230 -4.54 24.86 -11.82
C ILE A 230 -5.29 24.57 -13.11
N GLU A 231 -4.58 24.14 -14.14
CA GLU A 231 -5.13 23.64 -15.40
C GLU A 231 -4.62 22.23 -15.67
N VAL A 232 -5.42 21.40 -16.33
CA VAL A 232 -5.00 20.07 -16.81
C VAL A 232 -4.96 20.11 -18.33
N GLU A 233 -3.78 19.94 -18.91
CA GLU A 233 -3.61 19.77 -20.36
C GLU A 233 -3.57 18.30 -20.70
N GLU A 234 -4.39 17.89 -21.68
CA GLU A 234 -4.38 16.54 -22.23
C GLU A 234 -3.70 16.53 -23.61
N HIS A 235 -2.68 15.70 -23.75
CA HIS A 235 -2.00 15.50 -25.01
C HIS A 235 -2.17 14.06 -25.50
N LYS A 236 -2.68 13.88 -26.71
CA LYS A 236 -2.70 12.56 -27.32
C LYS A 236 -1.26 12.09 -27.59
N ILE A 237 -0.90 10.96 -27.07
CA ILE A 237 0.42 10.37 -27.35
C ILE A 237 0.43 9.89 -28.82
N PRO A 238 1.46 10.20 -29.60
CA PRO A 238 1.58 9.69 -30.97
C PRO A 238 1.46 8.18 -31.01
N THR A 239 0.67 7.64 -31.93
CA THR A 239 0.35 6.19 -32.03
C THR A 239 1.60 5.29 -32.01
N LYS A 240 2.69 5.75 -32.67
CA LYS A 240 3.97 5.01 -32.64
C LYS A 240 4.57 4.88 -31.23
N LEU A 241 4.46 5.92 -30.43
CA LEU A 241 4.97 5.92 -29.04
C LEU A 241 4.05 5.08 -28.12
N ALA A 242 2.74 5.17 -28.32
CA ALA A 242 1.76 4.35 -27.61
C ALA A 242 1.99 2.85 -27.89
N GLN A 243 2.26 2.47 -29.14
CA GLN A 243 2.61 1.09 -29.52
C GLN A 243 3.93 0.62 -28.87
N LEU A 244 4.93 1.49 -28.79
CA LEU A 244 6.20 1.17 -28.12
C LEU A 244 6.00 0.94 -26.62
N ILE A 245 5.22 1.80 -25.95
CA ILE A 245 4.87 1.67 -24.55
C ILE A 245 4.08 0.38 -24.29
N ALA A 246 3.09 0.08 -25.13
CA ALA A 246 2.31 -1.16 -25.04
C ALA A 246 3.20 -2.41 -25.17
N ARG A 247 4.16 -2.42 -26.09
CA ARG A 247 5.15 -3.51 -26.23
C ARG A 247 6.06 -3.65 -25.00
N MET A 248 6.48 -2.54 -24.38
CA MET A 248 7.31 -2.56 -23.17
C MET A 248 6.54 -3.01 -21.93
N LEU A 249 5.22 -2.85 -21.91
CA LEU A 249 4.36 -3.24 -20.80
C LEU A 249 3.76 -4.63 -20.95
N SER A 250 3.82 -5.22 -22.15
CA SER A 250 3.41 -6.61 -22.38
C SER A 250 4.50 -7.55 -21.88
N PRO A 251 4.21 -8.55 -21.02
CA PRO A 251 5.18 -9.57 -20.67
C PRO A 251 5.59 -10.32 -21.95
N GLU A 252 6.91 -10.49 -22.15
CA GLU A 252 7.46 -11.27 -23.25
C GLU A 252 6.88 -12.70 -23.21
N VAL A 253 6.00 -13.00 -24.14
CA VAL A 253 5.67 -14.39 -24.48
C VAL A 253 6.76 -14.83 -25.44
N ASP A 254 7.61 -15.75 -25.01
CA ASP A 254 8.61 -16.44 -25.80
C ASP A 254 7.97 -16.95 -27.11
N THR A 255 8.30 -16.33 -28.22
CA THR A 255 7.82 -16.72 -29.55
C THR A 255 8.79 -17.63 -30.24
N ASN A 256 8.51 -18.92 -30.18
CA ASN A 256 8.75 -19.80 -31.31
C ASN A 256 7.39 -20.10 -31.96
N GLN A 257 7.02 -19.33 -32.99
CA GLN A 257 6.20 -19.82 -34.09
C GLN A 257 5.87 -18.67 -35.06
N GLU A 258 6.48 -18.73 -36.24
CA GLU A 258 5.98 -18.14 -37.46
C GLU A 258 4.65 -18.83 -37.82
N ALA A 259 3.53 -18.18 -37.63
CA ALA A 259 2.22 -18.39 -38.25
C ALA A 259 1.05 -17.90 -37.38
N ALA A 260 0.74 -16.63 -37.41
CA ALA A 260 -0.61 -16.10 -37.12
C ALA A 260 -0.68 -14.59 -37.42
N GLU A 261 -0.58 -14.24 -38.70
CA GLU A 261 -0.77 -12.83 -39.13
C GLU A 261 -2.25 -12.41 -39.28
N GLU A 262 -3.25 -13.20 -38.86
CA GLU A 262 -4.66 -12.87 -39.14
C GLU A 262 -5.64 -12.93 -37.96
N GLN A 263 -5.19 -13.05 -36.70
CA GLN A 263 -6.17 -13.12 -35.58
C GLN A 263 -5.87 -12.23 -34.34
N SER A 264 -5.20 -11.10 -34.53
CA SER A 264 -4.92 -10.20 -33.37
C SER A 264 -5.51 -8.79 -33.47
N SER A 265 -6.67 -8.61 -34.15
CA SER A 265 -7.27 -7.28 -34.29
C SER A 265 -8.27 -6.90 -33.18
N ASP A 266 -8.69 -7.80 -32.30
CA ASP A 266 -9.73 -7.53 -31.28
C ASP A 266 -9.25 -7.39 -29.84
N ASP A 267 -7.98 -7.68 -29.53
CA ASP A 267 -7.43 -7.56 -28.15
C ASP A 267 -6.48 -6.37 -27.94
N VAL A 268 -6.25 -5.56 -28.95
CA VAL A 268 -5.55 -4.29 -28.78
C VAL A 268 -6.55 -3.28 -28.22
N LYS A 269 -6.59 -3.11 -26.91
CA LYS A 269 -7.25 -1.96 -26.26
C LYS A 269 -6.93 -0.73 -27.10
N ASP A 270 -7.98 -0.03 -27.52
CA ASP A 270 -7.92 1.13 -28.39
C ASP A 270 -6.78 2.06 -27.95
N LEU A 271 -5.72 2.16 -28.76
CA LEU A 271 -4.52 2.97 -28.49
C LEU A 271 -4.84 4.48 -28.41
N SER A 272 -6.09 4.86 -28.76
CA SER A 272 -6.60 6.22 -28.58
C SER A 272 -6.74 6.64 -27.10
N ASP A 273 -6.70 5.68 -26.16
CA ASP A 273 -6.83 5.94 -24.72
C ASP A 273 -5.51 6.35 -24.04
N PHE A 274 -4.38 6.30 -24.74
CA PHE A 274 -3.12 6.79 -24.19
C PHE A 274 -3.06 8.31 -24.29
N ILE A 275 -3.47 8.97 -23.19
CA ILE A 275 -3.45 10.44 -23.05
C ILE A 275 -2.41 10.78 -21.98
N ALA A 276 -1.39 11.56 -22.38
CA ALA A 276 -0.49 12.18 -21.42
C ALA A 276 -1.17 13.42 -20.82
N ARG A 277 -1.16 13.53 -19.50
CA ARG A 277 -1.76 14.64 -18.76
C ARG A 277 -0.69 15.44 -18.05
N ASN A 278 -0.69 16.73 -18.27
CA ASN A 278 0.18 17.67 -17.59
C ASN A 278 -0.66 18.64 -16.77
N PHE A 279 -0.23 18.82 -15.51
CA PHE A 279 -0.76 19.91 -14.69
C PHE A 279 0.05 21.16 -14.95
N LEU A 280 -0.66 22.26 -15.13
CA LEU A 280 -0.09 23.61 -15.24
C LEU A 280 -0.51 24.38 -14.01
N PHE A 281 0.46 24.97 -13.33
CA PHE A 281 0.27 25.77 -12.13
C PHE A 281 0.56 27.24 -12.41
N ARG A 282 -0.22 28.14 -11.83
CA ARG A 282 0.09 29.58 -11.79
C ARG A 282 0.28 30.02 -10.36
N HIS A 283 1.33 30.79 -10.13
CA HIS A 283 1.65 31.40 -8.85
C HIS A 283 1.39 32.90 -8.88
N GLY A 284 0.62 33.44 -7.90
CA GLY A 284 0.41 34.87 -7.72
C GLY A 284 -0.14 35.58 -8.95
N ALA A 285 0.40 36.77 -9.22
CA ALA A 285 0.03 37.63 -10.33
C ALA A 285 0.92 37.46 -11.58
N GLU A 286 1.85 36.54 -11.58
CA GLU A 286 2.73 36.30 -12.73
C GLU A 286 1.98 35.59 -13.86
N GLU A 287 2.23 36.04 -15.11
CA GLU A 287 1.57 35.46 -16.29
C GLU A 287 2.15 34.09 -16.70
N GLY A 288 3.25 33.65 -16.07
CA GLY A 288 3.92 32.37 -16.33
C GLY A 288 3.13 31.18 -15.80
N LYS A 289 3.07 30.09 -16.61
CA LYS A 289 2.57 28.79 -16.18
C LYS A 289 3.76 27.86 -16.00
N LEU A 290 3.86 27.21 -14.82
CA LEU A 290 4.84 26.17 -14.55
C LEU A 290 4.20 24.79 -14.76
N ARG A 291 4.93 23.88 -15.35
CA ARG A 291 4.51 22.48 -15.45
C ARG A 291 4.85 21.74 -14.15
N SER A 292 4.18 20.61 -13.91
CA SER A 292 4.38 19.81 -12.70
C SER A 292 5.83 19.39 -12.43
N TYR A 293 6.66 19.26 -13.46
CA TYR A 293 8.09 18.94 -13.30
C TYR A 293 8.98 20.17 -13.03
N ASP A 294 8.49 21.37 -13.30
CA ASP A 294 9.21 22.64 -13.00
C ASP A 294 9.03 23.05 -11.54
N GLU A 295 8.00 22.51 -10.86
CA GLU A 295 7.69 22.77 -9.44
C GLU A 295 8.63 22.03 -8.46
N SER A 296 9.49 21.14 -8.95
CA SER A 296 10.34 20.27 -8.12
C SER A 296 11.70 20.89 -7.75
N THR A 297 11.91 22.16 -8.06
CA THR A 297 13.11 22.93 -7.66
C THR A 297 12.78 23.89 -6.47
#